data_cccfea05608f2c84e4db6273270b7399
#
_entry.id   cccfea05608f2c84e4db6273270b7399
#
_cell.length_a   1.000
_cell.length_b   1.000
_cell.length_c   1.000
_cell.angle_alpha   90.00
_cell.angle_beta   90.00
_cell.angle_gamma   90.00
#
_symmetry.space_group_name_H-M   'P 1'
#
loop_
_entity.id
_entity.type
_entity.pdbx_description
1 polymer ?
#
loop_
_entity_poly.entity_id
_entity_poly.type
_entity_poly.pdbx_seq_one_letter_code
_entity_poly.pdbx_strand_id
1 'polypeptide(L)'
;MLSSTTVKTIYHCSLERAFKTPMLCDVSKVHTGFGVMPKVIYCREDEHWGKPGFSKKVFVAKSLSYKGGEASTDTVIERIEDKYWKIEVSDFKSWMLGFYKFTGEWSTTELEPNKILITYTYTLHSEIALLYPINWLFTKTFWRIYMKRVLENVRKMIDENEPYLYL
;
A
#
# COMPACT_ATOMS: atom_id res chain seq x y z
N MET A 1 18.77 -5.80 -4.85
CA MET A 1 19.04 -4.39 -4.48
C MET A 1 17.78 -3.75 -3.94
N LEU A 2 17.92 -2.82 -3.01
CA LEU A 2 16.81 -2.20 -2.30
C LEU A 2 16.77 -0.69 -2.55
N SER A 3 15.59 -0.15 -2.79
CA SER A 3 15.36 1.29 -2.79
C SER A 3 14.12 1.60 -1.96
N SER A 4 14.23 2.51 -0.99
CA SER A 4 13.16 2.83 -0.05
C SER A 4 12.76 4.29 -0.15
N THR A 5 11.50 4.57 0.16
CA THR A 5 10.99 5.93 0.32
C THR A 5 9.97 5.96 1.45
N THR A 6 9.95 7.07 2.19
CA THR A 6 9.03 7.28 3.31
C THR A 6 8.27 8.59 3.12
N VAL A 7 6.99 8.56 3.41
CA VAL A 7 6.12 9.73 3.49
C VAL A 7 5.42 9.77 4.84
N LYS A 8 5.07 10.96 5.30
CA LYS A 8 4.41 11.16 6.59
C LYS A 8 3.22 12.09 6.41
N THR A 9 2.20 11.89 7.24
CA THR A 9 1.05 12.78 7.34
C THR A 9 0.46 12.71 8.74
N ILE A 10 -0.44 13.64 9.07
CA ILE A 10 -1.23 13.63 10.31
C ILE A 10 -2.69 13.41 9.93
N TYR A 11 -3.35 12.46 10.61
CA TYR A 11 -4.79 12.27 10.55
C TYR A 11 -5.43 12.74 11.86
N HIS A 12 -6.61 13.34 11.73
CA HIS A 12 -7.43 13.79 12.86
C HIS A 12 -8.59 12.80 13.05
N CYS A 13 -8.32 11.68 13.69
CA CYS A 13 -9.26 10.58 13.94
C CYS A 13 -8.77 9.72 15.11
N SER A 14 -9.55 8.71 15.50
CA SER A 14 -9.09 7.72 16.49
C SER A 14 -7.88 6.93 15.99
N LEU A 15 -7.07 6.44 16.92
CA LEU A 15 -5.91 5.60 16.63
C LEU A 15 -6.31 4.34 15.85
N GLU A 16 -7.38 3.68 16.30
CA GLU A 16 -7.95 2.51 15.60
C GLU A 16 -8.30 2.84 14.13
N ARG A 17 -8.97 3.97 13.88
CA ARG A 17 -9.35 4.38 12.52
C ARG A 17 -8.12 4.62 11.65
N ALA A 18 -7.10 5.32 12.16
CA ALA A 18 -5.86 5.58 11.45
C ALA A 18 -5.06 4.30 11.16
N PHE A 19 -5.16 3.32 12.04
CA PHE A 19 -4.49 2.02 11.91
C PHE A 19 -5.21 1.07 10.93
N LYS A 20 -6.52 0.90 11.07
CA LYS A 20 -7.29 -0.10 10.32
C LYS A 20 -7.67 0.34 8.91
N THR A 21 -7.94 1.62 8.68
CA THR A 21 -8.47 2.11 7.38
C THR A 21 -7.64 1.65 6.18
N PRO A 22 -6.30 1.81 6.12
CA PRO A 22 -5.53 1.50 4.92
C PRO A 22 -5.57 0.02 4.53
N MET A 23 -5.81 -0.89 5.48
CA MET A 23 -5.70 -2.34 5.28
C MET A 23 -7.05 -3.07 5.26
N LEU A 24 -8.03 -2.60 6.02
CA LEU A 24 -9.28 -3.30 6.27
C LEU A 24 -10.49 -2.67 5.56
N CYS A 25 -10.32 -1.52 4.93
CA CYS A 25 -11.35 -0.91 4.08
C CYS A 25 -11.25 -1.36 2.62
N ASP A 26 -12.14 -0.88 1.78
CA ASP A 26 -12.13 -1.13 0.34
C ASP A 26 -10.89 -0.50 -0.31
N VAL A 27 -9.89 -1.31 -0.63
CA VAL A 27 -8.62 -0.85 -1.22
C VAL A 27 -8.78 -0.27 -2.64
N SER A 28 -9.89 -0.51 -3.35
CA SER A 28 -10.16 0.13 -4.65
C SER A 28 -10.33 1.65 -4.52
N LYS A 29 -10.73 2.12 -3.35
CA LYS A 29 -10.83 3.54 -3.01
C LYS A 29 -9.47 4.15 -2.63
N VAL A 30 -8.55 3.32 -2.13
CA VAL A 30 -7.17 3.72 -1.80
C VAL A 30 -6.29 3.80 -3.04
N HIS A 31 -6.32 2.74 -3.87
CA HIS A 31 -5.48 2.60 -5.06
C HIS A 31 -6.26 2.93 -6.35
N THR A 32 -6.53 4.21 -6.56
CA THR A 32 -7.36 4.72 -7.66
C THR A 32 -6.64 4.83 -9.01
N GLY A 33 -5.38 4.38 -9.08
CA GLY A 33 -4.52 4.51 -10.25
C GLY A 33 -3.78 5.85 -10.30
N PHE A 34 -2.57 5.82 -10.88
CA PHE A 34 -1.74 7.02 -11.08
C PHE A 34 -0.64 6.74 -12.10
N GLY A 35 -0.61 7.49 -13.20
CA GLY A 35 0.40 7.30 -14.24
C GLY A 35 0.43 5.86 -14.76
N VAL A 36 1.54 5.16 -14.57
CA VAL A 36 1.69 3.75 -14.96
C VAL A 36 1.04 2.76 -13.99
N MET A 37 0.67 3.21 -12.78
CA MET A 37 0.00 2.35 -11.81
C MET A 37 -1.49 2.24 -12.14
N PRO A 38 -2.00 1.02 -12.44
CA PRO A 38 -3.41 0.83 -12.74
C PRO A 38 -4.28 1.01 -11.50
N LYS A 39 -5.56 1.32 -11.71
CA LYS A 39 -6.56 1.35 -10.65
C LYS A 39 -6.85 -0.07 -10.18
N VAL A 40 -6.89 -0.28 -8.86
CA VAL A 40 -7.42 -1.52 -8.26
C VAL A 40 -8.95 -1.54 -8.43
N ILE A 41 -9.49 -2.67 -8.89
CA ILE A 41 -10.94 -2.87 -9.07
C ILE A 41 -11.51 -3.59 -7.86
N TYR A 42 -10.90 -4.69 -7.45
CA TYR A 42 -11.27 -5.49 -6.27
C TYR A 42 -10.10 -6.36 -5.82
N CYS A 43 -10.23 -6.95 -4.65
CA CYS A 43 -9.33 -7.98 -4.16
C CYS A 43 -10.10 -9.28 -3.89
N ARG A 44 -9.40 -10.40 -4.01
CA ARG A 44 -9.89 -11.71 -3.54
C ARG A 44 -9.02 -12.09 -2.34
N GLU A 45 -9.64 -12.11 -1.17
CA GLU A 45 -8.99 -12.30 0.11
C GLU A 45 -9.06 -13.75 0.58
N ASP A 46 -8.06 -14.16 1.36
CA ASP A 46 -8.15 -15.32 2.24
C ASP A 46 -9.17 -15.04 3.36
N GLU A 47 -9.78 -16.08 3.92
CA GLU A 47 -10.84 -16.00 4.95
C GLU A 47 -10.45 -15.12 6.16
N HIS A 48 -9.15 -15.04 6.46
CA HIS A 48 -8.62 -14.28 7.59
C HIS A 48 -7.71 -13.14 7.17
N TRP A 49 -8.01 -12.48 6.03
CA TRP A 49 -7.28 -11.30 5.61
C TRP A 49 -7.14 -10.28 6.75
N GLY A 50 -5.97 -9.68 6.86
CA GLY A 50 -5.62 -8.77 7.95
C GLY A 50 -4.85 -9.43 9.10
N LYS A 51 -4.77 -10.77 9.16
CA LYS A 51 -3.91 -11.48 10.11
C LYS A 51 -2.58 -11.83 9.47
N PRO A 52 -1.46 -11.86 10.22
CA PRO A 52 -0.15 -12.28 9.71
C PRO A 52 -0.21 -13.66 9.06
N GLY A 53 0.43 -13.81 7.90
CA GLY A 53 0.45 -15.04 7.11
C GLY A 53 -0.69 -15.20 6.11
N PHE A 54 -1.74 -14.36 6.16
CA PHE A 54 -2.85 -14.42 5.22
C PHE A 54 -2.65 -13.42 4.07
N SER A 55 -3.23 -13.75 2.93
CA SER A 55 -2.98 -13.06 1.65
C SER A 55 -4.26 -12.62 0.99
N LYS A 56 -4.12 -11.71 0.03
CA LYS A 56 -5.15 -11.39 -0.95
C LYS A 56 -4.54 -11.21 -2.33
N LYS A 57 -5.30 -11.58 -3.36
CA LYS A 57 -4.97 -11.30 -4.75
C LYS A 57 -5.58 -9.99 -5.18
N VAL A 58 -4.78 -9.14 -5.78
CA VAL A 58 -5.17 -7.80 -6.24
C VAL A 58 -5.53 -7.85 -7.71
N PHE A 59 -6.71 -7.33 -8.07
CA PHE A 59 -7.19 -7.26 -9.45
C PHE A 59 -7.30 -5.78 -9.88
N VAL A 60 -6.74 -5.49 -11.05
CA VAL A 60 -6.61 -4.12 -11.56
C VAL A 60 -7.30 -3.93 -12.90
N ALA A 61 -7.64 -2.67 -13.19
CA ALA A 61 -8.16 -2.27 -14.48
C ALA A 61 -7.08 -2.36 -15.56
N LYS A 62 -7.52 -2.47 -16.83
CA LYS A 62 -6.64 -2.29 -17.97
C LYS A 62 -6.08 -0.86 -17.98
N SER A 63 -4.79 -0.73 -18.26
CA SER A 63 -4.10 0.55 -18.41
C SER A 63 -3.10 0.48 -19.57
N LEU A 64 -2.35 1.55 -19.82
CA LEU A 64 -1.28 1.55 -20.83
C LEU A 64 -0.16 0.55 -20.50
N SER A 65 0.10 0.33 -19.21
CA SER A 65 1.17 -0.56 -18.70
C SER A 65 0.67 -1.95 -18.30
N TYR A 66 -0.64 -2.19 -18.30
CA TYR A 66 -1.22 -3.42 -17.76
C TYR A 66 -2.45 -3.88 -18.53
N LYS A 67 -2.53 -5.19 -18.82
CA LYS A 67 -3.66 -5.79 -19.58
C LYS A 67 -4.96 -5.86 -18.77
N GLY A 68 -4.89 -5.61 -17.45
CA GLY A 68 -5.98 -5.84 -16.50
C GLY A 68 -6.01 -7.28 -15.96
N GLY A 69 -6.81 -7.50 -14.93
CA GLY A 69 -6.93 -8.79 -14.24
C GLY A 69 -6.03 -8.88 -13.00
N GLU A 70 -5.63 -10.09 -12.61
CA GLU A 70 -4.76 -10.33 -11.45
C GLU A 70 -3.41 -9.64 -11.65
N ALA A 71 -2.99 -8.82 -10.67
CA ALA A 71 -1.77 -8.02 -10.74
C ALA A 71 -0.68 -8.50 -9.80
N SER A 72 -1.04 -8.81 -8.57
CA SER A 72 -0.12 -9.18 -7.49
C SER A 72 -0.83 -9.94 -6.39
N THR A 73 -0.04 -10.45 -5.46
CA THR A 73 -0.48 -11.00 -4.17
C THR A 73 0.05 -10.11 -3.07
N ASP A 74 -0.84 -9.65 -2.18
CA ASP A 74 -0.48 -8.94 -0.96
C ASP A 74 -0.55 -9.93 0.21
N THR A 75 0.50 -9.99 1.04
CA THR A 75 0.55 -10.85 2.23
C THR A 75 0.84 -10.00 3.47
N VAL A 76 0.07 -10.18 4.52
CA VAL A 76 0.36 -9.56 5.83
C VAL A 76 1.52 -10.29 6.47
N ILE A 77 2.64 -9.60 6.66
CA ILE A 77 3.85 -10.16 7.29
C ILE A 77 3.81 -9.95 8.80
N GLU A 78 3.38 -8.77 9.23
CA GLU A 78 3.33 -8.39 10.64
C GLU A 78 2.17 -7.43 10.88
N ARG A 79 1.51 -7.60 12.03
CA ARG A 79 0.50 -6.68 12.55
C ARG A 79 0.69 -6.54 14.05
N ILE A 80 0.93 -5.32 14.50
CA ILE A 80 0.92 -4.94 15.92
C ILE A 80 -0.23 -3.96 16.08
N GLU A 81 -1.27 -4.38 16.80
CA GLU A 81 -2.53 -3.62 16.89
C GLU A 81 -2.28 -2.17 17.32
N ASP A 82 -2.95 -1.26 16.62
CA ASP A 82 -2.86 0.20 16.81
C ASP A 82 -1.45 0.81 16.62
N LYS A 83 -0.48 0.04 16.13
CA LYS A 83 0.91 0.50 16.00
C LYS A 83 1.52 0.32 14.62
N TYR A 84 1.39 -0.88 14.03
CA TYR A 84 2.22 -1.23 12.90
C TYR A 84 1.60 -2.30 11.99
N TRP A 85 1.72 -2.08 10.69
CA TRP A 85 1.48 -3.06 9.64
C TRP A 85 2.72 -3.24 8.79
N LYS A 86 3.01 -4.48 8.42
CA LYS A 86 3.96 -4.81 7.36
C LYS A 86 3.30 -5.76 6.38
N ILE A 87 3.30 -5.37 5.12
CA ILE A 87 2.81 -6.19 4.01
C ILE A 87 3.93 -6.45 3.01
N GLU A 88 3.84 -7.58 2.35
CA GLU A 88 4.63 -7.92 1.18
C GLU A 88 3.71 -7.98 -0.03
N VAL A 89 4.11 -7.32 -1.12
CA VAL A 89 3.46 -7.38 -2.43
C VAL A 89 4.38 -8.13 -3.35
N SER A 90 3.92 -9.27 -3.88
CA SER A 90 4.71 -10.19 -4.70
C SER A 90 3.90 -10.75 -5.86
N ASP A 91 4.43 -11.74 -6.57
CA ASP A 91 3.77 -12.43 -7.68
C ASP A 91 3.26 -11.50 -8.78
N PHE A 92 4.02 -10.45 -9.10
CA PHE A 92 3.66 -9.51 -10.15
C PHE A 92 3.40 -10.21 -11.48
N LYS A 93 2.22 -9.99 -12.08
CA LYS A 93 1.82 -10.57 -13.36
C LYS A 93 2.26 -9.74 -14.57
N SER A 94 3.02 -8.67 -14.35
CA SER A 94 3.64 -7.86 -15.39
C SER A 94 5.09 -7.53 -15.04
N TRP A 95 5.87 -7.15 -16.07
CA TRP A 95 7.23 -6.68 -15.84
C TRP A 95 7.19 -5.30 -15.13
N MET A 96 7.76 -5.22 -13.96
CA MET A 96 7.75 -4.07 -13.05
C MET A 96 9.15 -3.44 -12.96
N LEU A 97 9.78 -3.08 -14.08
CA LEU A 97 11.14 -2.50 -14.11
C LEU A 97 12.19 -3.38 -13.39
N GLY A 98 12.00 -4.71 -13.42
CA GLY A 98 12.86 -5.65 -12.71
C GLY A 98 12.64 -5.70 -11.19
N PHE A 99 11.60 -5.07 -10.68
CA PHE A 99 11.14 -5.30 -9.31
C PHE A 99 10.42 -6.64 -9.22
N TYR A 100 10.74 -7.42 -8.19
CA TYR A 100 10.10 -8.72 -7.94
C TYR A 100 9.26 -8.72 -6.67
N LYS A 101 9.47 -7.74 -5.78
CA LYS A 101 8.77 -7.63 -4.52
C LYS A 101 8.76 -6.20 -4.01
N PHE A 102 7.67 -5.80 -3.37
CA PHE A 102 7.59 -4.58 -2.56
C PHE A 102 7.29 -4.95 -1.12
N THR A 103 7.85 -4.19 -0.18
CA THR A 103 7.49 -4.26 1.23
C THR A 103 6.90 -2.92 1.65
N GLY A 104 5.67 -2.93 2.12
CA GLY A 104 4.97 -1.75 2.63
C GLY A 104 4.90 -1.80 4.16
N GLU A 105 5.21 -0.69 4.81
CA GLU A 105 5.21 -0.55 6.27
C GLU A 105 4.40 0.70 6.64
N TRP A 106 3.44 0.53 7.53
CA TRP A 106 2.56 1.58 8.03
C TRP A 106 2.66 1.64 9.54
N SER A 107 3.09 2.77 10.08
CA SER A 107 3.19 3.00 11.53
C SER A 107 2.30 4.15 11.95
N THR A 108 1.63 3.97 13.08
CA THR A 108 0.82 5.00 13.74
C THR A 108 1.48 5.42 15.05
N THR A 109 1.50 6.72 15.30
CA THR A 109 1.97 7.31 16.56
C THR A 109 0.98 8.37 17.01
N GLU A 110 0.35 8.19 18.15
CA GLU A 110 -0.54 9.19 18.72
C GLU A 110 0.30 10.33 19.31
N LEU A 111 0.11 11.54 18.75
CA LEU A 111 0.77 12.76 19.24
C LEU A 111 -0.05 13.43 20.33
N GLU A 112 -1.37 13.45 20.15
CA GLU A 112 -2.40 14.01 21.02
C GLU A 112 -3.68 13.20 20.79
N PRO A 113 -4.68 13.24 21.66
CA PRO A 113 -5.96 12.55 21.42
C PRO A 113 -6.55 12.91 20.06
N ASN A 114 -6.83 11.90 19.24
CA ASN A 114 -7.32 12.04 17.87
C ASN A 114 -6.38 12.79 16.89
N LYS A 115 -5.10 12.85 17.18
CA LYS A 115 -4.07 13.42 16.28
C LYS A 115 -2.96 12.41 16.08
N ILE A 116 -3.04 11.70 14.98
CA ILE A 116 -2.21 10.52 14.72
C ILE A 116 -1.20 10.82 13.62
N LEU A 117 0.09 10.70 13.95
CA LEU A 117 1.16 10.73 12.96
C LEU A 117 1.25 9.37 12.25
N ILE A 118 1.14 9.40 10.94
CA ILE A 118 1.37 8.25 10.06
C ILE A 118 2.77 8.33 9.48
N THR A 119 3.50 7.24 9.56
CA THR A 119 4.74 7.01 8.83
C THR A 119 4.53 5.84 7.88
N TYR A 120 4.57 6.11 6.57
CA TYR A 120 4.34 5.14 5.51
C TYR A 120 5.62 4.96 4.70
N THR A 121 6.19 3.75 4.73
CA THR A 121 7.44 3.40 4.07
C THR A 121 7.20 2.29 3.07
N TYR A 122 7.78 2.43 1.88
CA TYR A 122 7.89 1.33 0.91
C TYR A 122 9.34 1.06 0.58
N THR A 123 9.67 -0.23 0.54
CA THR A 123 10.95 -0.74 0.06
C THR A 123 10.69 -1.60 -1.18
N LEU A 124 11.26 -1.21 -2.31
CA LEU A 124 11.16 -1.89 -3.59
C LEU A 124 12.41 -2.73 -3.80
N HIS A 125 12.21 -4.02 -4.10
CA HIS A 125 13.27 -5.03 -4.23
C HIS A 125 13.48 -5.34 -5.72
N SER A 126 14.71 -5.14 -6.21
CA SER A 126 15.11 -5.40 -7.60
C SER A 126 16.29 -6.34 -7.67
N GLU A 127 16.30 -7.23 -8.67
CA GLU A 127 17.40 -8.17 -8.94
C GLU A 127 18.37 -7.65 -10.00
N ILE A 128 17.92 -6.77 -10.90
CA ILE A 128 18.67 -6.32 -12.07
C ILE A 128 19.55 -5.13 -11.71
N ALA A 129 20.86 -5.36 -11.51
CA ALA A 129 21.83 -4.32 -11.11
C ALA A 129 21.89 -3.16 -12.11
N LEU A 130 21.81 -3.44 -13.40
CA LEU A 130 21.87 -2.43 -14.47
C LEU A 130 20.69 -1.42 -14.39
N LEU A 131 19.53 -1.87 -13.90
CA LEU A 131 18.34 -1.03 -13.75
C LEU A 131 18.30 -0.24 -12.42
N TYR A 132 19.26 -0.47 -11.52
CA TYR A 132 19.23 0.13 -10.18
C TYR A 132 19.14 1.67 -10.17
N PRO A 133 19.86 2.43 -11.00
CA PRO A 133 19.74 3.89 -11.03
C PRO A 133 18.31 4.34 -11.41
N ILE A 134 17.71 3.66 -12.39
CA ILE A 134 16.32 3.91 -12.82
C ILE A 134 15.34 3.53 -11.71
N ASN A 135 15.55 2.38 -11.07
CA ASN A 135 14.73 1.89 -9.98
C ASN A 135 14.79 2.82 -8.76
N TRP A 136 15.98 3.31 -8.44
CA TRP A 136 16.18 4.29 -7.37
C TRP A 136 15.44 5.60 -7.68
N LEU A 137 15.62 6.14 -8.89
CA LEU A 137 14.94 7.36 -9.32
C LEU A 137 13.41 7.18 -9.29
N PHE A 138 12.90 6.08 -9.84
CA PHE A 138 11.48 5.72 -9.80
C PHE A 138 10.94 5.72 -8.38
N THR A 139 11.66 5.08 -7.44
CA THR A 139 11.26 4.98 -6.02
C THR A 139 11.25 6.34 -5.34
N LYS A 140 12.25 7.19 -5.59
CA LYS A 140 12.39 8.50 -4.93
C LYS A 140 11.47 9.57 -5.50
N THR A 141 10.99 9.41 -6.73
CA THR A 141 10.12 10.39 -7.42
C THR A 141 8.70 9.85 -7.59
N PHE A 142 8.48 8.99 -8.59
CA PHE A 142 7.17 8.50 -8.96
C PHE A 142 6.45 7.77 -7.82
N TRP A 143 7.14 6.77 -7.20
CA TRP A 143 6.55 5.99 -6.11
C TRP A 143 6.23 6.85 -4.90
N ARG A 144 7.09 7.81 -4.58
CA ARG A 144 6.85 8.76 -3.48
C ARG A 144 5.60 9.62 -3.72
N ILE A 145 5.39 10.10 -4.96
CA ILE A 145 4.19 10.87 -5.31
C ILE A 145 2.95 9.97 -5.20
N TYR A 146 3.04 8.74 -5.71
CA TYR A 146 1.97 7.75 -5.59
C TYR A 146 1.58 7.49 -4.13
N MET A 147 2.57 7.27 -3.24
CA MET A 147 2.32 7.08 -1.81
C MET A 147 1.62 8.28 -1.15
N LYS A 148 1.96 9.50 -1.52
CA LYS A 148 1.25 10.71 -1.04
C LYS A 148 -0.21 10.71 -1.48
N ARG A 149 -0.48 10.27 -2.71
CA ARG A 149 -1.85 10.12 -3.21
C ARG A 149 -2.63 9.06 -2.44
N VAL A 150 -2.00 7.95 -2.13
CA VAL A 150 -2.57 6.90 -1.25
C VAL A 150 -2.94 7.49 0.11
N LEU A 151 -2.04 8.24 0.75
CA LEU A 151 -2.32 8.90 2.03
C LEU A 151 -3.53 9.85 1.95
N GLU A 152 -3.66 10.60 0.85
CA GLU A 152 -4.79 11.51 0.66
C GLU A 152 -6.11 10.75 0.41
N ASN A 153 -6.08 9.63 -0.31
CA ASN A 153 -7.26 8.79 -0.48
C ASN A 153 -7.68 8.15 0.85
N VAL A 154 -6.72 7.69 1.66
CA VAL A 154 -7.01 7.19 3.02
C VAL A 154 -7.61 8.29 3.90
N ARG A 155 -7.13 9.54 3.81
CA ARG A 155 -7.71 10.69 4.50
C ARG A 155 -9.19 10.86 4.18
N LYS A 156 -9.55 10.84 2.88
CA LYS A 156 -10.94 10.95 2.43
C LYS A 156 -11.81 9.83 3.02
N MET A 157 -11.31 8.59 3.01
CA MET A 157 -12.03 7.47 3.60
C MET A 157 -12.25 7.62 5.11
N ILE A 158 -11.28 8.21 5.82
CA ILE A 158 -11.39 8.54 7.25
C ILE A 158 -12.47 9.60 7.46
N ASP A 159 -12.42 10.69 6.68
CA ASP A 159 -13.37 11.82 6.77
C ASP A 159 -14.81 11.40 6.43
N GLU A 160 -14.97 10.48 5.46
CA GLU A 160 -16.24 9.89 5.03
C GLU A 160 -16.71 8.75 5.95
N ASN A 161 -15.92 8.39 6.96
CA ASN A 161 -16.19 7.28 7.89
C ASN A 161 -16.48 5.95 7.17
N GLU A 162 -15.71 5.62 6.13
CA GLU A 162 -15.86 4.39 5.36
C GLU A 162 -15.83 3.15 6.27
N PRO A 163 -16.73 2.17 6.03
CA PRO A 163 -16.80 0.98 6.86
C PRO A 163 -15.59 0.06 6.63
N TYR A 164 -15.20 -0.68 7.64
CA TYR A 164 -14.27 -1.81 7.48
C TYR A 164 -15.01 -2.96 6.78
N LEU A 165 -14.33 -3.61 5.83
CA LEU A 165 -14.80 -4.81 5.16
C LEU A 165 -14.33 -6.08 5.89
N TYR A 166 -13.31 -5.94 6.72
CA TYR A 166 -12.67 -7.03 7.48
C TYR A 166 -12.50 -6.61 8.94
N LEU A 167 -12.39 -7.59 9.85
CA LEU A 167 -12.24 -7.36 11.29
C LEU A 167 -10.82 -7.64 11.77
#